data_c7dad83d31425fcfe379f42866c832e1
#
_entry.id   c7dad83d31425fcfe379f42866c832e1
#
_cell.length_a   1.000
_cell.length_b   1.000
_cell.length_c   1.000
_cell.angle_alpha   90.00
_cell.angle_beta   90.00
_cell.angle_gamma   90.00
#
_symmetry.space_group_name_H-M   'P 1'
#
loop_
_entity.id
_entity.type
_entity.pdbx_description
1 polymer ?
#
loop_
_entity_poly.entity_id
_entity_poly.type
_entity_poly.pdbx_seq_one_letter_code
_entity_poly.pdbx_strand_id
1 'polypeptide(L)'
;RSTLFPYTTLFRSLAQAGVHIHYDENQIARTTSKPLRPHYLMNTNIVVLKLFPGISEQTVRSILNIPGLKGVVLETFGSGNAPVKEWFLNLLKEAVDKGIVIVNVSQCMGGSVQMSRYGTGCKLEDVGVVSGYDSTTEAVLTKLMFLFGHRYSAKVVKENMNRSLSGEITLTLHN
;
A
#
# COMPACT_ATOMS: atom_id res chain seq x y z
N ARG A 1 -10.37 1.76 -30.01
CA ARG A 1 -9.70 2.85 -29.25
C ARG A 1 -9.01 2.21 -28.06
N SER A 2 -7.72 2.07 -28.16
CA SER A 2 -6.92 1.64 -27.03
C SER A 2 -6.89 2.79 -26.04
N THR A 3 -7.60 2.63 -24.92
CA THR A 3 -7.36 3.42 -23.72
C THR A 3 -6.07 2.90 -23.12
N LEU A 4 -4.96 3.39 -23.62
CA LEU A 4 -3.68 3.22 -22.99
C LEU A 4 -3.72 3.94 -21.64
N PHE A 5 -3.68 3.13 -20.59
CA PHE A 5 -3.32 3.46 -19.21
C PHE A 5 -4.33 4.16 -18.32
N PRO A 6 -4.95 3.43 -17.43
CA PRO A 6 -5.29 3.96 -16.12
C PRO A 6 -4.23 3.50 -15.09
N TYR A 7 -3.02 4.01 -15.17
CA TYR A 7 -2.07 3.96 -14.05
C TYR A 7 -2.38 5.11 -13.11
N THR A 8 -3.39 4.94 -12.29
CA THR A 8 -4.13 6.09 -11.80
C THR A 8 -3.90 6.44 -10.34
N THR A 9 -3.09 5.67 -9.61
CA THR A 9 -2.90 5.98 -8.20
C THR A 9 -1.63 6.78 -7.88
N LEU A 10 -0.56 6.65 -8.67
CA LEU A 10 0.59 7.56 -8.56
C LEU A 10 0.37 8.88 -9.29
N PHE A 11 -0.37 8.82 -10.42
CA PHE A 11 -0.61 9.98 -11.28
C PHE A 11 -2.09 10.08 -11.57
N ARG A 12 -2.84 10.77 -10.72
CA ARG A 12 -4.24 11.05 -10.98
C ARG A 12 -4.34 12.08 -12.08
N SER A 13 -5.28 11.88 -13.01
CA SER A 13 -5.55 12.84 -14.05
C SER A 13 -6.10 14.12 -13.42
N LEU A 14 -5.39 15.22 -13.55
CA LEU A 14 -5.83 16.54 -13.08
C LEU A 14 -6.77 17.20 -14.07
N ALA A 15 -6.73 16.78 -15.34
CA ALA A 15 -7.60 17.27 -16.38
C ALA A 15 -7.74 16.26 -17.53
N GLN A 16 -8.85 16.31 -18.23
CA GLN A 16 -9.08 15.55 -19.45
C GLN A 16 -9.28 16.52 -20.63
N ALA A 17 -8.44 16.39 -21.64
CA ALA A 17 -8.54 17.15 -22.86
C ALA A 17 -9.50 16.45 -23.85
N GLY A 18 -10.55 17.15 -24.27
CA GLY A 18 -11.47 16.79 -25.33
C GLY A 18 -11.69 17.99 -26.24
N VAL A 19 -12.92 18.22 -26.70
CA VAL A 19 -13.31 19.49 -27.36
C VAL A 19 -13.17 20.64 -26.34
N HIS A 20 -13.41 20.35 -25.09
CA HIS A 20 -13.16 21.23 -23.94
C HIS A 20 -12.24 20.52 -22.95
N ILE A 21 -11.48 21.28 -22.17
CA ILE A 21 -10.66 20.76 -21.09
C ILE A 21 -11.51 20.74 -19.82
N HIS A 22 -11.69 19.56 -19.23
CA HIS A 22 -12.35 19.38 -17.94
C HIS A 22 -11.29 19.18 -16.86
N TYR A 23 -11.26 20.08 -15.88
CA TYR A 23 -10.36 20.01 -14.72
C TYR A 23 -11.06 19.26 -13.58
N ASP A 24 -10.33 18.35 -12.92
CA ASP A 24 -10.76 17.73 -11.67
C ASP A 24 -10.22 18.59 -10.50
N GLU A 25 -10.99 19.59 -10.12
CA GLU A 25 -10.61 20.55 -9.07
C GLU A 25 -10.36 19.89 -7.71
N ASN A 26 -10.95 18.68 -7.48
CA ASN A 26 -10.75 17.93 -6.24
C ASN A 26 -9.36 17.28 -6.18
N GLN A 27 -8.72 17.08 -7.33
CA GLN A 27 -7.38 16.48 -7.42
C GLN A 27 -6.29 17.53 -7.51
N ILE A 28 -6.64 18.79 -7.80
CA ILE A 28 -5.67 19.88 -7.89
C ILE A 28 -5.33 20.36 -6.48
N ALA A 29 -4.08 20.10 -6.06
CA ALA A 29 -3.60 20.59 -4.78
C ALA A 29 -3.58 22.13 -4.77
N ARG A 30 -4.19 22.73 -3.75
CA ARG A 30 -4.10 24.17 -3.55
C ARG A 30 -2.67 24.53 -3.17
N THR A 31 -2.10 25.51 -3.87
CA THR A 31 -0.76 26.01 -3.56
C THR A 31 -0.74 26.59 -2.14
N THR A 32 0.25 26.18 -1.37
CA THR A 32 0.52 26.77 -0.07
C THR A 32 1.63 27.82 -0.23
N SER A 33 1.55 28.91 0.52
CA SER A 33 2.63 29.93 0.56
C SER A 33 3.88 29.46 1.31
N LYS A 34 3.91 28.20 1.75
CA LYS A 34 5.04 27.65 2.48
C LYS A 34 6.20 27.35 1.51
N PRO A 35 7.44 27.64 1.90
CA PRO A 35 8.60 27.31 1.09
C PRO A 35 8.72 25.80 0.92
N LEU A 36 9.18 25.37 -0.26
CA LEU A 36 9.47 23.96 -0.54
C LEU A 36 10.50 23.43 0.47
N ARG A 37 10.16 22.33 1.12
CA ARG A 37 11.07 21.60 2.02
C ARG A 37 11.26 20.20 1.48
N PRO A 38 12.38 19.94 0.80
CA PRO A 38 12.66 18.61 0.28
C PRO A 38 13.00 17.63 1.42
N HIS A 39 12.53 16.40 1.29
CA HIS A 39 12.77 15.30 2.22
C HIS A 39 13.61 14.25 1.53
N TYR A 40 14.82 14.00 2.01
CA TYR A 40 15.78 13.07 1.38
C TYR A 40 15.95 11.75 2.12
N LEU A 41 15.36 11.65 3.33
CA LEU A 41 15.54 10.48 4.18
C LEU A 41 14.60 9.36 3.75
N MET A 42 15.18 8.31 3.20
CA MET A 42 14.45 7.10 2.78
C MET A 42 15.06 5.87 3.46
N ASN A 43 14.22 4.98 3.97
CA ASN A 43 14.66 3.70 4.50
C ASN A 43 14.35 2.59 3.50
N THR A 44 15.39 1.92 3.01
CA THR A 44 15.26 0.89 1.96
C THR A 44 15.04 -0.52 2.50
N ASN A 45 14.95 -0.72 3.81
CA ASN A 45 14.68 -2.02 4.42
C ASN A 45 13.20 -2.43 4.26
N ILE A 46 12.71 -2.37 3.05
CA ILE A 46 11.35 -2.70 2.64
C ILE A 46 11.45 -3.75 1.54
N VAL A 47 10.52 -4.69 1.52
CA VAL A 47 10.44 -5.75 0.50
C VAL A 47 9.04 -5.82 -0.10
N VAL A 48 8.95 -6.23 -1.35
CA VAL A 48 7.69 -6.60 -1.99
C VAL A 48 7.57 -8.12 -1.94
N LEU A 49 6.51 -8.62 -1.30
CA LEU A 49 6.14 -10.03 -1.28
C LEU A 49 4.93 -10.23 -2.19
N LYS A 50 5.20 -10.64 -3.41
CA LYS A 50 4.17 -10.98 -4.38
C LYS A 50 3.71 -12.42 -4.19
N LEU A 51 2.42 -12.62 -3.94
CA LEU A 51 1.84 -13.94 -3.82
C LEU A 51 1.61 -14.57 -5.21
N PHE A 52 1.88 -15.87 -5.30
CA PHE A 52 1.60 -16.66 -6.47
C PHE A 52 1.14 -18.06 -6.05
N PRO A 53 0.38 -18.79 -6.88
CA PRO A 53 -0.02 -20.16 -6.58
C PRO A 53 1.21 -21.07 -6.40
N GLY A 54 1.27 -21.77 -5.27
CA GLY A 54 2.40 -22.64 -4.96
C GLY A 54 3.55 -21.98 -4.19
N ILE A 55 3.45 -20.74 -3.78
CA ILE A 55 4.46 -20.13 -2.90
C ILE A 55 4.63 -20.98 -1.63
N SER A 56 5.88 -21.29 -1.28
CA SER A 56 6.20 -22.15 -0.15
C SER A 56 6.26 -21.38 1.17
N GLU A 57 6.00 -22.07 2.26
CA GLU A 57 6.21 -21.52 3.61
C GLU A 57 7.64 -21.04 3.81
N GLN A 58 8.62 -21.83 3.35
CA GLN A 58 10.04 -21.50 3.48
C GLN A 58 10.38 -20.20 2.77
N THR A 59 9.82 -19.94 1.57
CA THR A 59 10.02 -18.70 0.84
C THR A 59 9.51 -17.50 1.64
N VAL A 60 8.27 -17.58 2.12
CA VAL A 60 7.66 -16.50 2.92
C VAL A 60 8.45 -16.27 4.21
N ARG A 61 8.80 -17.34 4.92
CA ARG A 61 9.61 -17.29 6.15
C ARG A 61 10.96 -16.63 5.92
N SER A 62 11.64 -16.97 4.83
CA SER A 62 12.95 -16.39 4.49
C SER A 62 12.85 -14.89 4.25
N ILE A 63 11.82 -14.44 3.53
CA ILE A 63 11.60 -13.01 3.26
C ILE A 63 11.26 -12.25 4.55
N LEU A 64 10.36 -12.77 5.38
CA LEU A 64 9.94 -12.10 6.60
C LEU A 64 11.02 -12.08 7.70
N ASN A 65 12.04 -12.93 7.60
CA ASN A 65 13.18 -12.95 8.51
C ASN A 65 14.43 -12.22 7.97
N ILE A 66 14.32 -11.43 6.91
CA ILE A 66 15.44 -10.59 6.43
C ILE A 66 15.90 -9.67 7.56
N PRO A 67 17.19 -9.70 7.91
CA PRO A 67 17.71 -8.86 8.99
C PRO A 67 17.45 -7.36 8.74
N GLY A 68 16.90 -6.68 9.74
CA GLY A 68 16.63 -5.25 9.67
C GLY A 68 15.39 -4.85 8.87
N LEU A 69 14.60 -5.82 8.35
CA LEU A 69 13.36 -5.56 7.62
C LEU A 69 12.40 -4.69 8.46
N LYS A 70 11.87 -3.64 7.85
CA LYS A 70 10.94 -2.69 8.49
C LYS A 70 9.53 -2.77 7.93
N GLY A 71 9.39 -3.04 6.65
CA GLY A 71 8.09 -3.09 6.00
C GLY A 71 8.01 -4.10 4.88
N VAL A 72 6.80 -4.53 4.59
CA VAL A 72 6.48 -5.46 3.51
C VAL A 72 5.29 -4.92 2.73
N VAL A 73 5.44 -4.79 1.43
CA VAL A 73 4.32 -4.60 0.51
C VAL A 73 3.85 -6.00 0.10
N LEU A 74 2.71 -6.43 0.60
CA LEU A 74 2.12 -7.73 0.32
C LEU A 74 1.18 -7.63 -0.88
N GLU A 75 1.63 -8.08 -2.05
CA GLU A 75 0.80 -8.13 -3.25
C GLU A 75 -0.08 -9.37 -3.27
N THR A 76 -1.38 -9.17 -3.14
CA THR A 76 -2.39 -10.21 -3.03
C THR A 76 -3.31 -10.29 -4.25
N PHE A 77 -4.13 -11.33 -4.33
CA PHE A 77 -5.00 -11.57 -5.47
C PHE A 77 -6.28 -10.71 -5.41
N GLY A 78 -6.74 -10.25 -6.58
CA GLY A 78 -8.03 -9.57 -6.71
C GLY A 78 -8.19 -8.39 -5.75
N SER A 79 -9.22 -8.42 -4.93
CA SER A 79 -9.56 -7.36 -3.96
C SER A 79 -8.86 -7.50 -2.60
N GLY A 80 -7.68 -8.11 -2.55
CA GLY A 80 -6.93 -8.28 -1.31
C GLY A 80 -6.95 -9.71 -0.75
N ASN A 81 -7.22 -10.70 -1.59
CA ASN A 81 -7.31 -12.10 -1.17
C ASN A 81 -5.92 -12.74 -1.06
N ALA A 82 -5.72 -13.50 0.01
CA ALA A 82 -4.50 -14.26 0.28
C ALA A 82 -4.83 -15.69 0.72
N PRO A 83 -3.85 -16.62 0.70
CA PRO A 83 -4.04 -17.92 1.30
C PRO A 83 -4.39 -17.80 2.78
N VAL A 84 -5.45 -18.51 3.21
CA VAL A 84 -5.87 -18.57 4.62
C VAL A 84 -5.27 -19.75 5.37
N LYS A 85 -4.14 -20.26 4.88
CA LYS A 85 -3.41 -21.34 5.53
C LYS A 85 -2.84 -20.83 6.86
N GLU A 86 -2.97 -21.63 7.89
CA GLU A 86 -2.55 -21.28 9.26
C GLU A 86 -1.07 -20.86 9.32
N TRP A 87 -0.18 -21.61 8.67
CA TRP A 87 1.24 -21.27 8.62
C TRP A 87 1.50 -19.85 8.05
N PHE A 88 0.72 -19.44 7.03
CA PHE A 88 0.89 -18.15 6.39
C PHE A 88 0.47 -17.00 7.32
N LEU A 89 -0.71 -17.14 7.94
CA LEU A 89 -1.21 -16.14 8.89
C LEU A 89 -0.29 -16.04 10.13
N ASN A 90 0.22 -17.17 10.63
CA ASN A 90 1.15 -17.20 11.75
C ASN A 90 2.46 -16.46 11.42
N LEU A 91 3.02 -16.67 10.24
CA LEU A 91 4.23 -15.96 9.80
C LEU A 91 4.01 -14.45 9.68
N LEU A 92 2.87 -14.02 9.13
CA LEU A 92 2.55 -12.59 9.07
C LEU A 92 2.40 -12.01 10.46
N LYS A 93 1.69 -12.73 11.37
CA LYS A 93 1.53 -12.29 12.76
C LYS A 93 2.87 -12.16 13.47
N GLU A 94 3.74 -13.16 13.38
CA GLU A 94 5.09 -13.11 13.96
C GLU A 94 5.89 -11.89 13.45
N ALA A 95 5.80 -11.59 12.16
CA ALA A 95 6.46 -10.43 11.57
C ALA A 95 5.89 -9.11 12.11
N VAL A 96 4.56 -9.00 12.21
CA VAL A 96 3.89 -7.83 12.78
C VAL A 96 4.26 -7.64 14.25
N ASP A 97 4.31 -8.71 15.03
CA ASP A 97 4.68 -8.69 16.45
C ASP A 97 6.15 -8.26 16.65
N LYS A 98 7.03 -8.54 15.67
CA LYS A 98 8.41 -8.01 15.61
C LYS A 98 8.49 -6.54 15.19
N GLY A 99 7.37 -5.89 14.90
CA GLY A 99 7.30 -4.48 14.51
C GLY A 99 7.46 -4.23 13.00
N ILE A 100 7.38 -5.26 12.16
CA ILE A 100 7.35 -5.11 10.71
C ILE A 100 5.95 -4.64 10.30
N VAL A 101 5.87 -3.58 9.49
CA VAL A 101 4.60 -3.10 8.94
C VAL A 101 4.34 -3.81 7.61
N ILE A 102 3.23 -4.54 7.55
CA ILE A 102 2.81 -5.26 6.34
C ILE A 102 1.59 -4.54 5.75
N VAL A 103 1.70 -4.13 4.49
CA VAL A 103 0.62 -3.42 3.78
C VAL A 103 0.15 -4.26 2.61
N ASN A 104 -1.14 -4.58 2.61
CA ASN A 104 -1.80 -5.37 1.58
C ASN A 104 -2.18 -4.49 0.40
N VAL A 105 -1.70 -4.83 -0.80
CA VAL A 105 -2.07 -4.19 -2.07
C VAL A 105 -2.58 -5.24 -3.07
N SER A 106 -3.36 -4.79 -4.03
CA SER A 106 -3.86 -5.67 -5.10
C SER A 106 -2.80 -5.85 -6.20
N GLN A 107 -2.68 -7.07 -6.72
CA GLN A 107 -1.92 -7.33 -7.95
C GLN A 107 -2.66 -6.85 -9.21
N CYS A 108 -3.95 -6.52 -9.10
CA CYS A 108 -4.76 -6.09 -10.22
C CYS A 108 -4.54 -4.60 -10.48
N MET A 109 -4.25 -4.25 -11.73
CA MET A 109 -4.21 -2.85 -12.15
C MET A 109 -5.57 -2.18 -11.93
N GLY A 110 -5.59 -1.07 -11.19
CA GLY A 110 -6.83 -0.40 -10.80
C GLY A 110 -7.68 -1.15 -9.77
N GLY A 111 -7.13 -2.22 -9.17
CA GLY A 111 -7.78 -2.94 -8.07
C GLY A 111 -7.72 -2.16 -6.75
N SER A 112 -8.71 -2.38 -5.89
CA SER A 112 -8.72 -1.87 -4.53
C SER A 112 -8.81 -3.02 -3.53
N VAL A 113 -8.10 -2.86 -2.41
CA VAL A 113 -8.12 -3.82 -1.31
C VAL A 113 -9.29 -3.49 -0.38
N GLN A 114 -10.21 -4.43 -0.25
CA GLN A 114 -11.38 -4.33 0.63
C GLN A 114 -11.31 -5.43 1.69
N MET A 115 -10.47 -5.22 2.73
CA MET A 115 -10.18 -6.25 3.73
C MET A 115 -11.41 -6.65 4.55
N SER A 116 -12.28 -5.71 4.86
CA SER A 116 -13.48 -5.96 5.69
C SER A 116 -14.62 -6.69 4.95
N ARG A 117 -14.57 -6.77 3.61
CA ARG A 117 -15.69 -7.29 2.80
C ARG A 117 -15.66 -8.81 2.59
N TYR A 118 -14.50 -9.43 2.66
CA TYR A 118 -14.30 -10.86 2.40
C TYR A 118 -13.60 -11.53 3.57
N GLY A 119 -14.04 -12.74 3.94
CA GLY A 119 -13.51 -13.47 5.10
C GLY A 119 -12.00 -13.73 5.08
N THR A 120 -11.36 -13.70 3.89
CA THR A 120 -9.90 -13.79 3.74
C THR A 120 -9.21 -12.49 4.13
N GLY A 121 -9.80 -11.34 3.79
CA GLY A 121 -9.29 -10.03 4.15
C GLY A 121 -9.37 -9.77 5.65
N CYS A 122 -10.48 -10.14 6.30
CA CYS A 122 -10.64 -10.03 7.75
C CYS A 122 -9.51 -10.76 8.49
N LYS A 123 -9.13 -11.96 8.06
CA LYS A 123 -8.03 -12.72 8.69
C LYS A 123 -6.67 -12.04 8.56
N LEU A 124 -6.41 -11.31 7.48
CA LEU A 124 -5.20 -10.49 7.35
C LEU A 124 -5.22 -9.30 8.30
N GLU A 125 -6.38 -8.67 8.45
CA GLU A 125 -6.57 -7.56 9.40
C GLU A 125 -6.39 -8.02 10.85
N ASP A 126 -6.94 -9.18 11.20
CA ASP A 126 -6.82 -9.79 12.54
C ASP A 126 -5.35 -10.05 12.94
N VAL A 127 -4.48 -10.38 11.98
CA VAL A 127 -3.03 -10.53 12.24
C VAL A 127 -2.25 -9.23 12.15
N GLY A 128 -2.93 -8.10 11.94
CA GLY A 128 -2.35 -6.75 11.98
C GLY A 128 -1.75 -6.25 10.67
N VAL A 129 -2.12 -6.85 9.52
CA VAL A 129 -1.84 -6.34 8.19
C VAL A 129 -2.71 -5.11 7.92
N VAL A 130 -2.16 -4.11 7.27
CA VAL A 130 -2.85 -2.84 6.96
C VAL A 130 -3.31 -2.84 5.51
N SER A 131 -4.46 -2.24 5.22
CA SER A 131 -4.92 -2.05 3.84
C SER A 131 -4.11 -0.98 3.12
N GLY A 132 -3.73 -1.27 1.87
CA GLY A 132 -3.20 -0.28 0.93
C GLY A 132 -4.28 0.42 0.11
N TYR A 133 -5.55 0.04 0.31
CA TYR A 133 -6.71 0.57 -0.42
C TYR A 133 -6.55 0.42 -1.94
N ASP A 134 -6.60 1.52 -2.68
CA ASP A 134 -6.40 1.61 -4.13
C ASP A 134 -5.00 2.10 -4.51
N SER A 135 -4.06 2.12 -3.55
CA SER A 135 -2.67 2.47 -3.82
C SER A 135 -1.98 1.44 -4.69
N THR A 136 -1.08 1.90 -5.57
CA THR A 136 -0.17 1.00 -6.28
C THR A 136 0.93 0.47 -5.36
N THR A 137 1.58 -0.61 -5.79
CA THR A 137 2.77 -1.16 -5.11
C THR A 137 3.85 -0.09 -4.93
N GLU A 138 4.11 0.72 -5.96
CA GLU A 138 5.13 1.77 -5.95
C GLU A 138 4.79 2.89 -4.96
N ALA A 139 3.51 3.28 -4.89
CA ALA A 139 3.06 4.30 -3.95
C ALA A 139 3.21 3.83 -2.50
N VAL A 140 2.81 2.60 -2.20
CA VAL A 140 2.96 2.01 -0.86
C VAL A 140 4.43 1.83 -0.50
N LEU A 141 5.24 1.33 -1.45
CA LEU A 141 6.68 1.12 -1.25
C LEU A 141 7.38 2.44 -0.89
N THR A 142 7.19 3.47 -1.71
CA THR A 142 7.82 4.78 -1.49
C THR A 142 7.31 5.47 -0.23
N LYS A 143 6.03 5.33 0.10
CA LYS A 143 5.44 5.84 1.34
C LYS A 143 6.04 5.17 2.58
N LEU A 144 6.21 3.84 2.57
CA LEU A 144 6.89 3.11 3.65
C LEU A 144 8.35 3.55 3.80
N MET A 145 9.09 3.67 2.68
CA MET A 145 10.48 4.14 2.67
C MET A 145 10.59 5.54 3.27
N PHE A 146 9.69 6.45 2.91
CA PHE A 146 9.62 7.80 3.42
C PHE A 146 9.35 7.82 4.93
N LEU A 147 8.28 7.14 5.38
CA LEU A 147 7.87 7.15 6.78
C LEU A 147 8.96 6.54 7.69
N PHE A 148 9.53 5.41 7.31
CA PHE A 148 10.63 4.81 8.08
C PHE A 148 11.95 5.59 7.96
N GLY A 149 12.18 6.30 6.86
CA GLY A 149 13.30 7.22 6.70
C GLY A 149 13.26 8.36 7.71
N HIS A 150 12.05 8.85 8.04
CA HIS A 150 11.82 9.86 9.06
C HIS A 150 11.75 9.30 10.48
N ARG A 151 12.14 8.04 10.69
CA ARG A 151 12.23 7.36 11.99
C ARG A 151 10.91 7.26 12.76
N TYR A 152 9.78 7.27 12.07
CA TYR A 152 8.51 7.01 12.71
C TYR A 152 8.44 5.57 13.25
N SER A 153 7.78 5.39 14.40
CA SER A 153 7.53 4.05 14.94
C SER A 153 6.56 3.26 14.05
N ALA A 154 6.60 1.93 14.12
CA ALA A 154 5.70 1.06 13.37
C ALA A 154 4.22 1.43 13.58
N LYS A 155 3.82 1.83 14.79
CA LYS A 155 2.47 2.29 15.10
C LYS A 155 2.10 3.53 14.27
N VAL A 156 2.94 4.56 14.28
CA VAL A 156 2.73 5.80 13.55
C VAL A 156 2.73 5.55 12.03
N VAL A 157 3.61 4.64 11.56
CA VAL A 157 3.62 4.23 10.14
C VAL A 157 2.29 3.59 9.76
N LYS A 158 1.77 2.63 10.53
CA LYS A 158 0.46 2.00 10.30
C LYS A 158 -0.67 3.03 10.23
N GLU A 159 -0.70 3.99 11.16
CA GLU A 159 -1.70 5.07 11.17
C GLU A 159 -1.62 5.94 9.91
N ASN A 160 -0.41 6.25 9.45
CA ASN A 160 -0.21 7.05 8.24
C ASN A 160 -0.50 6.27 6.95
N MET A 161 -0.37 4.93 6.96
CA MET A 161 -0.78 4.13 5.80
C MET A 161 -2.28 4.23 5.50
N ASN A 162 -3.10 4.55 6.49
CA ASN A 162 -4.55 4.78 6.34
C ASN A 162 -4.92 6.22 5.94
N ARG A 163 -3.94 7.07 5.66
CA ARG A 163 -4.15 8.49 5.27
C ARG A 163 -3.53 8.76 3.92
N SER A 164 -4.19 9.55 3.10
CA SER A 164 -3.57 10.07 1.88
C SER A 164 -2.63 11.21 2.23
N LEU A 165 -1.34 11.07 1.90
CA LEU A 165 -0.33 12.09 2.12
C LEU A 165 -0.10 12.96 0.88
N SER A 166 -0.23 12.36 -0.30
CA SER A 166 0.05 12.99 -1.60
C SER A 166 -0.98 12.64 -2.68
N GLY A 167 -2.17 12.20 -2.28
CA GLY A 167 -3.22 11.76 -3.21
C GLY A 167 -3.09 10.29 -3.63
N GLU A 168 -2.26 9.50 -2.96
CA GLU A 168 -1.99 8.09 -3.29
C GLU A 168 -3.11 7.12 -2.87
N ILE A 169 -4.07 7.57 -2.07
CA ILE A 169 -5.25 6.79 -1.66
C ILE A 169 -6.51 7.59 -1.98
N THR A 170 -7.51 6.93 -2.56
CA THR A 170 -8.86 7.48 -2.66
C THR A 170 -9.59 7.24 -1.34
N LEU A 171 -9.69 8.28 -0.53
CA LEU A 171 -10.55 8.24 0.65
C LEU A 171 -11.99 8.50 0.18
N THR A 172 -12.78 7.45 -0.05
CA THR A 172 -14.22 7.59 -0.21
C THR A 172 -14.78 8.00 1.15
N LEU A 173 -15.21 9.24 1.29
CA LEU A 173 -16.03 9.63 2.42
C LEU A 173 -17.34 8.83 2.28
N HIS A 174 -17.49 7.78 3.09
CA HIS A 174 -18.80 7.16 3.25
C HIS A 174 -19.67 8.18 4.00
N ASN A 175 -20.55 8.83 3.22
CA ASN A 175 -21.70 9.55 3.77
C ASN A 175 -22.71 8.53 4.33
#